data_1cdd7f193d9039f4c0aa60b0445e17b2
#
_entry.id   1cdd7f193d9039f4c0aa60b0445e17b2
#
_cell.length_a   1.000
_cell.length_b   1.000
_cell.length_c   1.000
_cell.angle_alpha   90.00
_cell.angle_beta   90.00
_cell.angle_gamma   90.00
#
_symmetry.space_group_name_H-M   'P 1'
#
loop_
_entity.id
_entity.type
_entity.pdbx_description
1 polymer ?
#
loop_
_entity_poly.entity_id
_entity_poly.type
_entity_poly.pdbx_seq_one_letter_code
_entity_poly.pdbx_strand_id
1 'polypeptide(L)'
;DVCSSDLISSLLIPATAGTGSEATPNAILAIPEQQTKVGIISPVLLPDYVALLPELTTSMPASIAASTGIDALCHLLECFTSTVANPVSDNAALIGLHKLVRHIERSVDQPQDLTAKLEMLWASWYGGAAINHAGTHLVHALSYPLGGTWHLPHGVANAILLAPCMRVVRPHAVAKFAQVWDLIPDADRTLSEEEKSHALVAWLAALVKRLPLPDNLAALGVPRESIPALSAAAQNVKRLMNNAPCSVSREEIAAIYQTLFPEHA
;
A
#
# COMPACT_ATOMS: atom_id res chain seq x y z
N ASP A 1 -33.88 16.61 4.40
CA ASP A 1 -33.02 16.68 5.61
C ASP A 1 -33.04 15.33 6.31
N VAL A 2 -32.09 14.46 5.98
CA VAL A 2 -31.87 13.26 6.77
C VAL A 2 -31.09 13.71 8.02
N CYS A 3 -31.78 13.78 9.14
CA CYS A 3 -31.15 14.11 10.42
C CYS A 3 -30.12 13.03 10.78
N SER A 4 -28.94 13.41 11.25
CA SER A 4 -27.87 12.49 11.66
C SER A 4 -28.31 11.48 12.74
N SER A 5 -29.43 11.77 13.43
CA SER A 5 -30.09 10.89 14.41
C SER A 5 -30.77 9.66 13.80
N ASP A 6 -30.96 9.62 12.48
CA ASP A 6 -31.66 8.52 11.79
C ASP A 6 -30.70 7.48 11.23
N LEU A 7 -29.38 7.66 11.37
CA LEU A 7 -28.37 6.72 10.93
C LEU A 7 -28.22 5.58 11.93
N ILE A 8 -28.17 4.37 11.43
CA ILE A 8 -27.85 3.17 12.25
C ILE A 8 -26.37 3.23 12.59
N SER A 9 -26.05 3.18 13.89
CA SER A 9 -24.65 3.11 14.33
C SER A 9 -23.95 1.88 13.76
N SER A 10 -22.74 2.08 13.25
CA SER A 10 -21.93 1.05 12.61
C SER A 10 -20.71 0.68 13.46
N LEU A 11 -20.41 -0.62 13.53
CA LEU A 11 -19.19 -1.17 14.09
C LEU A 11 -18.48 -1.98 13.01
N LEU A 12 -17.25 -1.60 12.62
CA LEU A 12 -16.45 -2.36 11.70
C LEU A 12 -15.39 -3.18 12.43
N ILE A 13 -15.27 -4.45 12.01
CA ILE A 13 -14.31 -5.42 12.56
C ILE A 13 -13.53 -6.00 11.38
N PRO A 14 -12.29 -5.52 11.11
CA PRO A 14 -11.51 -6.02 9.99
C PRO A 14 -11.06 -7.48 10.21
N ALA A 15 -11.16 -8.30 9.16
CA ALA A 15 -10.67 -9.67 9.12
C ALA A 15 -9.33 -9.79 8.35
N THR A 16 -8.78 -8.67 7.86
CA THR A 16 -7.48 -8.56 7.21
C THR A 16 -6.74 -7.32 7.73
N ALA A 17 -5.42 -7.33 7.67
CA ALA A 17 -4.59 -6.21 8.10
C ALA A 17 -3.93 -5.55 6.86
N GLY A 18 -4.71 -4.79 6.10
CA GLY A 18 -4.23 -4.24 4.82
C GLY A 18 -4.88 -2.92 4.44
N THR A 19 -6.15 -2.96 4.11
CA THR A 19 -6.86 -1.82 3.51
C THR A 19 -7.04 -0.63 4.45
N GLY A 20 -7.14 -0.87 5.77
CA GLY A 20 -7.50 0.17 6.73
C GLY A 20 -8.86 0.84 6.43
N SER A 21 -9.74 0.14 5.69
CA SER A 21 -11.04 0.68 5.25
C SER A 21 -11.93 1.09 6.41
N GLU A 22 -11.77 0.42 7.56
CA GLU A 22 -12.45 0.73 8.81
C GLU A 22 -12.06 2.10 9.41
N ALA A 23 -11.01 2.72 8.90
CA ALA A 23 -10.56 4.06 9.31
C ALA A 23 -10.78 5.10 8.20
N THR A 24 -11.46 4.76 7.12
CA THR A 24 -11.63 5.66 5.95
C THR A 24 -13.09 5.96 5.65
N PRO A 25 -13.41 7.16 5.12
CA PRO A 25 -14.74 7.51 4.60
C PRO A 25 -14.93 7.02 3.16
N ASN A 26 -14.25 5.96 2.73
CA ASN A 26 -14.15 5.55 1.33
C ASN A 26 -14.90 4.23 1.09
N ALA A 27 -15.67 4.17 -0.02
CA ALA A 27 -16.15 2.93 -0.60
C ALA A 27 -15.63 2.81 -2.04
N ILE A 28 -14.91 1.73 -2.34
CA ILE A 28 -14.35 1.48 -3.67
C ILE A 28 -15.20 0.43 -4.36
N LEU A 29 -15.94 0.83 -5.40
CA LEU A 29 -16.83 -0.02 -6.15
C LEU A 29 -16.24 -0.36 -7.53
N ALA A 30 -16.31 -1.63 -7.92
CA ALA A 30 -15.98 -2.03 -9.27
C ALA A 30 -17.12 -1.70 -10.22
N ILE A 31 -16.80 -1.17 -11.40
CA ILE A 31 -17.73 -0.95 -12.52
C ILE A 31 -17.24 -1.84 -13.67
N PRO A 32 -17.71 -3.10 -13.75
CA PRO A 32 -17.22 -4.07 -14.73
C PRO A 32 -17.37 -3.61 -16.18
N GLU A 33 -18.47 -2.90 -16.49
CA GLU A 33 -18.78 -2.39 -17.84
C GLU A 33 -17.75 -1.38 -18.34
N GLN A 34 -17.09 -0.68 -17.41
CA GLN A 34 -16.05 0.32 -17.70
C GLN A 34 -14.64 -0.18 -17.42
N GLN A 35 -14.50 -1.44 -16.99
CA GLN A 35 -13.23 -2.04 -16.56
C GLN A 35 -12.44 -1.15 -15.59
N THR A 36 -13.15 -0.51 -14.66
CA THR A 36 -12.56 0.45 -13.71
C THR A 36 -13.14 0.29 -12.31
N LYS A 37 -12.55 1.03 -11.38
CA LYS A 37 -13.05 1.19 -10.01
C LYS A 37 -13.34 2.65 -9.73
N VAL A 38 -14.45 2.92 -9.05
CA VAL A 38 -14.83 4.27 -8.60
C VAL A 38 -14.80 4.32 -7.08
N GLY A 39 -14.13 5.35 -6.55
CA GLY A 39 -14.15 5.66 -5.14
C GLY A 39 -15.26 6.66 -4.81
N ILE A 40 -16.16 6.26 -3.91
CA ILE A 40 -17.11 7.15 -3.26
C ILE A 40 -16.48 7.59 -1.95
N ILE A 41 -16.45 8.90 -1.71
CA ILE A 41 -15.92 9.48 -0.48
C ILE A 41 -17.03 10.28 0.19
N SER A 42 -17.40 9.88 1.39
CA SER A 42 -18.43 10.60 2.17
C SER A 42 -18.20 10.42 3.66
N PRO A 43 -18.29 11.48 4.48
CA PRO A 43 -18.18 11.37 5.93
C PRO A 43 -19.13 10.35 6.56
N VAL A 44 -20.28 10.08 5.93
CA VAL A 44 -21.26 9.10 6.42
C VAL A 44 -20.79 7.64 6.29
N LEU A 45 -19.72 7.40 5.54
CA LEU A 45 -19.11 6.06 5.40
C LEU A 45 -18.06 5.77 6.48
N LEU A 46 -17.65 6.79 7.24
CA LEU A 46 -16.77 6.57 8.38
C LEU A 46 -17.55 5.87 9.49
N PRO A 47 -17.06 4.71 9.99
CA PRO A 47 -17.79 3.97 11.03
C PRO A 47 -17.77 4.71 12.37
N ASP A 48 -18.81 4.49 13.17
CA ASP A 48 -18.90 5.04 14.53
C ASP A 48 -17.92 4.36 15.48
N TYR A 49 -17.69 3.06 15.28
CA TYR A 49 -16.84 2.22 16.11
C TYR A 49 -15.98 1.29 15.26
N VAL A 50 -14.79 0.97 15.77
CA VAL A 50 -13.88 -0.03 15.21
C VAL A 50 -13.42 -0.96 16.32
N ALA A 51 -13.43 -2.27 16.07
CA ALA A 51 -12.84 -3.25 16.96
C ALA A 51 -11.75 -4.04 16.22
N LEU A 52 -10.52 -3.97 16.71
CA LEU A 52 -9.38 -4.70 16.17
C LEU A 52 -9.21 -6.01 16.95
N LEU A 53 -9.70 -7.11 16.36
CA LEU A 53 -9.71 -8.44 16.97
C LEU A 53 -8.69 -9.33 16.25
N PRO A 54 -7.47 -9.53 16.79
CA PRO A 54 -6.42 -10.30 16.13
C PRO A 54 -6.80 -11.76 15.89
N GLU A 55 -7.69 -12.33 16.72
CA GLU A 55 -8.20 -13.68 16.58
C GLU A 55 -8.86 -13.94 15.23
N LEU A 56 -9.52 -12.94 14.65
CA LEU A 56 -10.19 -13.05 13.35
C LEU A 56 -9.21 -13.10 12.16
N THR A 57 -7.95 -12.81 12.41
CA THR A 57 -6.90 -12.85 11.38
C THR A 57 -6.01 -14.09 11.47
N THR A 58 -6.20 -14.95 12.47
CA THR A 58 -5.36 -16.14 12.69
C THR A 58 -5.55 -17.24 11.64
N SER A 59 -6.73 -17.32 11.03
CA SER A 59 -7.05 -18.27 9.96
C SER A 59 -6.69 -17.76 8.55
N MET A 60 -6.18 -16.54 8.46
CA MET A 60 -5.81 -15.93 7.17
C MET A 60 -4.62 -16.68 6.55
N PRO A 61 -4.72 -17.13 5.27
CA PRO A 61 -3.60 -17.76 4.58
C PRO A 61 -2.36 -16.85 4.56
N ALA A 62 -1.17 -17.43 4.63
CA ALA A 62 0.10 -16.68 4.64
C ALA A 62 0.24 -15.70 3.45
N SER A 63 -0.21 -16.12 2.24
CA SER A 63 -0.20 -15.26 1.06
C SER A 63 -1.13 -14.06 1.17
N ILE A 64 -2.28 -14.21 1.84
CA ILE A 64 -3.21 -13.11 2.10
C ILE A 64 -2.63 -12.20 3.19
N ALA A 65 -2.08 -12.76 4.28
CA ALA A 65 -1.42 -11.99 5.32
C ALA A 65 -0.28 -11.13 4.74
N ALA A 66 0.53 -11.72 3.85
CA ALA A 66 1.63 -11.06 3.17
C ALA A 66 1.13 -9.94 2.24
N SER A 67 0.20 -10.24 1.33
CA SER A 67 -0.28 -9.27 0.35
C SER A 67 -1.01 -8.10 0.99
N THR A 68 -1.84 -8.35 2.00
CA THR A 68 -2.52 -7.27 2.74
C THR A 68 -1.54 -6.48 3.59
N GLY A 69 -0.55 -7.13 4.22
CA GLY A 69 0.51 -6.43 4.96
C GLY A 69 1.34 -5.49 4.08
N ILE A 70 1.68 -5.91 2.86
CA ILE A 70 2.36 -5.03 1.88
C ILE A 70 1.43 -3.90 1.40
N ASP A 71 0.13 -4.15 1.26
CA ASP A 71 -0.83 -3.09 0.95
C ASP A 71 -0.84 -1.99 2.03
N ALA A 72 -0.90 -2.39 3.30
CA ALA A 72 -0.75 -1.44 4.42
C ALA A 72 0.59 -0.68 4.38
N LEU A 73 1.69 -1.37 4.02
CA LEU A 73 3.01 -0.74 3.86
C LEU A 73 2.99 0.32 2.75
N CYS A 74 2.35 0.01 1.61
CA CYS A 74 2.17 0.97 0.52
C CYS A 74 1.35 2.18 0.96
N HIS A 75 0.24 1.98 1.66
CA HIS A 75 -0.57 3.06 2.23
C HIS A 75 0.28 4.01 3.08
N LEU A 76 1.02 3.45 4.03
CA LEU A 76 1.84 4.22 4.97
C LEU A 76 2.96 4.99 4.27
N LEU A 77 3.72 4.32 3.38
CA LEU A 77 4.83 4.94 2.66
C LEU A 77 4.36 6.01 1.68
N GLU A 78 3.30 5.73 0.91
CA GLU A 78 2.79 6.68 -0.06
C GLU A 78 2.16 7.89 0.62
N CYS A 79 1.37 7.70 1.68
CA CYS A 79 0.84 8.82 2.45
C CYS A 79 1.95 9.66 3.08
N PHE A 80 3.01 9.02 3.61
CA PHE A 80 4.15 9.72 4.19
C PHE A 80 4.91 10.54 3.16
N THR A 81 5.03 10.07 1.92
CA THR A 81 5.79 10.74 0.85
C THR A 81 4.91 11.57 -0.08
N SER A 82 3.62 11.63 0.13
CA SER A 82 2.66 12.40 -0.66
C SER A 82 2.96 13.91 -0.64
N THR A 83 2.67 14.59 -1.76
CA THR A 83 2.78 16.06 -1.87
C THR A 83 1.81 16.81 -0.96
N VAL A 84 0.72 16.15 -0.55
CA VAL A 84 -0.29 16.71 0.35
C VAL A 84 -0.16 16.18 1.79
N ALA A 85 0.95 15.49 2.08
CA ALA A 85 1.28 15.03 3.43
C ALA A 85 1.36 16.21 4.41
N ASN A 86 0.94 15.98 5.64
CA ASN A 86 0.90 16.98 6.70
C ASN A 86 1.21 16.32 8.06
N PRO A 87 1.44 17.10 9.14
CA PRO A 87 1.83 16.52 10.43
C PRO A 87 0.89 15.43 10.97
N VAL A 88 -0.40 15.47 10.66
CA VAL A 88 -1.37 14.45 11.10
C VAL A 88 -1.14 13.15 10.36
N SER A 89 -1.06 13.20 9.02
CA SER A 89 -0.77 12.02 8.21
C SER A 89 0.64 11.47 8.46
N ASP A 90 1.62 12.33 8.65
CA ASP A 90 3.01 11.93 8.90
C ASP A 90 3.13 11.16 10.23
N ASN A 91 2.49 11.65 11.30
CA ASN A 91 2.47 10.93 12.57
C ASN A 91 1.75 9.57 12.46
N ALA A 92 0.59 9.53 11.82
CA ALA A 92 -0.12 8.27 11.61
C ALA A 92 0.75 7.29 10.81
N ALA A 93 1.36 7.75 9.70
CA ALA A 93 2.22 6.91 8.86
C ALA A 93 3.44 6.36 9.63
N LEU A 94 4.13 7.20 10.40
CA LEU A 94 5.31 6.77 11.16
C LEU A 94 4.96 5.77 12.28
N ILE A 95 3.83 5.97 12.98
CA ILE A 95 3.36 5.00 13.98
C ILE A 95 3.03 3.65 13.31
N GLY A 96 2.29 3.68 12.19
CA GLY A 96 1.94 2.49 11.45
C GLY A 96 3.17 1.77 10.90
N LEU A 97 4.14 2.50 10.31
CA LEU A 97 5.40 1.96 9.82
C LEU A 97 6.22 1.30 10.92
N HIS A 98 6.34 1.96 12.08
CA HIS A 98 7.06 1.40 13.23
C HIS A 98 6.50 0.03 13.66
N LYS A 99 5.19 -0.13 13.65
CA LYS A 99 4.52 -1.39 13.97
C LYS A 99 4.74 -2.44 12.87
N LEU A 100 4.53 -2.05 11.63
CA LEU A 100 4.55 -2.93 10.47
C LEU A 100 5.93 -3.56 10.24
N VAL A 101 7.00 -2.75 10.21
CA VAL A 101 8.36 -3.24 9.90
C VAL A 101 8.88 -4.26 10.93
N ARG A 102 8.29 -4.31 12.12
CA ARG A 102 8.64 -5.23 13.20
C ARG A 102 7.81 -6.51 13.20
N HIS A 103 6.62 -6.49 12.59
CA HIS A 103 5.66 -7.56 12.80
C HIS A 103 5.16 -8.24 11.53
N ILE A 104 5.41 -7.68 10.33
CA ILE A 104 4.88 -8.22 9.08
C ILE A 104 5.34 -9.67 8.84
N GLU A 105 6.64 -9.96 8.90
CA GLU A 105 7.17 -11.31 8.65
C GLU A 105 6.68 -12.27 9.74
N ARG A 106 6.76 -11.86 11.00
CA ARG A 106 6.27 -12.66 12.12
C ARG A 106 4.77 -12.96 12.02
N SER A 107 3.96 -11.98 11.61
CA SER A 107 2.52 -12.17 11.40
C SER A 107 2.21 -13.15 10.26
N VAL A 108 3.08 -13.25 9.25
CA VAL A 108 2.94 -14.22 8.14
C VAL A 108 3.40 -15.61 8.57
N ASP A 109 4.57 -15.71 9.20
CA ASP A 109 5.20 -16.99 9.55
C ASP A 109 4.57 -17.67 10.78
N GLN A 110 3.98 -16.88 11.68
CA GLN A 110 3.39 -17.34 12.94
C GLN A 110 1.92 -16.89 13.03
N PRO A 111 1.00 -17.55 12.31
CA PRO A 111 -0.39 -17.09 12.20
C PRO A 111 -1.16 -17.05 13.54
N GLN A 112 -0.68 -17.76 14.55
CA GLN A 112 -1.28 -17.78 15.90
C GLN A 112 -0.68 -16.75 16.86
N ASP A 113 0.29 -15.95 16.43
CA ASP A 113 0.87 -14.87 17.21
C ASP A 113 -0.08 -13.65 17.25
N LEU A 114 -0.95 -13.63 18.26
CA LEU A 114 -1.95 -12.57 18.43
C LEU A 114 -1.32 -11.18 18.59
N THR A 115 -0.11 -11.09 19.16
CA THR A 115 0.60 -9.82 19.29
C THR A 115 0.99 -9.28 17.91
N ALA A 116 1.64 -10.11 17.08
CA ALA A 116 2.00 -9.71 15.73
C ALA A 116 0.76 -9.38 14.87
N LYS A 117 -0.33 -10.17 15.02
CA LYS A 117 -1.60 -9.91 14.33
C LYS A 117 -2.22 -8.58 14.76
N LEU A 118 -2.25 -8.27 16.06
CA LEU A 118 -2.78 -7.00 16.56
C LEU A 118 -1.96 -5.80 16.09
N GLU A 119 -0.62 -5.92 16.11
CA GLU A 119 0.26 -4.84 15.64
C GLU A 119 0.09 -4.59 14.13
N MET A 120 -0.16 -5.64 13.32
CA MET A 120 -0.48 -5.49 11.90
C MET A 120 -1.87 -4.87 11.68
N LEU A 121 -2.88 -5.20 12.47
CA LEU A 121 -4.19 -4.52 12.43
C LEU A 121 -4.06 -3.04 12.76
N TRP A 122 -3.30 -2.69 13.79
CA TRP A 122 -3.01 -1.28 14.09
C TRP A 122 -2.27 -0.58 12.94
N ALA A 123 -1.27 -1.24 12.34
CA ALA A 123 -0.55 -0.66 11.20
C ALA A 123 -1.49 -0.38 10.01
N SER A 124 -2.39 -1.31 9.72
CA SER A 124 -3.43 -1.15 8.70
C SER A 124 -4.37 0.02 9.03
N TRP A 125 -4.85 0.10 10.27
CA TRP A 125 -5.71 1.19 10.74
C TRP A 125 -5.03 2.56 10.59
N TYR A 126 -3.75 2.67 11.00
CA TYR A 126 -2.97 3.91 10.81
C TYR A 126 -2.76 4.25 9.34
N GLY A 127 -2.64 3.24 8.46
CA GLY A 127 -2.61 3.43 7.01
C GLY A 127 -3.90 4.07 6.51
N GLY A 128 -5.06 3.56 6.92
CA GLY A 128 -6.37 4.14 6.63
C GLY A 128 -6.50 5.57 7.15
N ALA A 129 -6.09 5.82 8.40
CA ALA A 129 -6.10 7.16 9.00
C ALA A 129 -5.19 8.14 8.22
N ALA A 130 -4.02 7.70 7.75
CA ALA A 130 -3.13 8.52 6.95
C ALA A 130 -3.73 8.87 5.58
N ILE A 131 -4.44 7.92 4.94
CA ILE A 131 -5.12 8.13 3.64
C ILE A 131 -6.13 9.29 3.73
N ASN A 132 -6.82 9.47 4.84
CA ASN A 132 -7.81 10.53 5.00
C ASN A 132 -7.20 11.94 4.90
N HIS A 133 -5.89 12.06 5.14
CA HIS A 133 -5.21 13.35 5.21
C HIS A 133 -4.15 13.57 4.12
N ALA A 134 -3.68 12.50 3.47
CA ALA A 134 -2.61 12.58 2.48
C ALA A 134 -2.93 11.88 1.16
N GLY A 135 -3.50 10.67 1.21
CA GLY A 135 -3.76 9.86 0.02
C GLY A 135 -2.52 9.17 -0.57
N THR A 136 -2.77 8.07 -1.26
CA THR A 136 -1.76 7.26 -1.95
C THR A 136 -1.37 7.85 -3.31
N HIS A 137 -0.32 7.30 -3.94
CA HIS A 137 0.17 7.84 -5.21
C HIS A 137 0.64 6.76 -6.22
N LEU A 138 1.92 6.61 -6.49
CA LEU A 138 2.47 5.92 -7.66
C LEU A 138 2.22 4.40 -7.65
N VAL A 139 2.40 3.72 -6.51
CA VAL A 139 2.15 2.26 -6.41
C VAL A 139 0.70 1.96 -6.72
N HIS A 140 -0.21 2.66 -6.07
CA HIS A 140 -1.65 2.47 -6.27
C HIS A 140 -2.10 2.89 -7.68
N ALA A 141 -1.53 3.97 -8.24
CA ALA A 141 -1.85 4.40 -9.59
C ALA A 141 -1.48 3.33 -10.63
N LEU A 142 -0.33 2.66 -10.45
CA LEU A 142 0.13 1.61 -11.36
C LEU A 142 -0.58 0.26 -11.09
N SER A 143 -1.03 0.00 -9.87
CA SER A 143 -1.73 -1.26 -9.55
C SER A 143 -3.18 -1.31 -10.07
N TYR A 144 -3.85 -0.16 -10.21
CA TYR A 144 -5.25 -0.11 -10.64
C TYR A 144 -5.51 -0.77 -12.00
N PRO A 145 -4.72 -0.52 -13.07
CA PRO A 145 -4.92 -1.20 -14.35
C PRO A 145 -4.73 -2.72 -14.26
N LEU A 146 -3.79 -3.19 -13.41
CA LEU A 146 -3.56 -4.62 -13.19
C LEU A 146 -4.79 -5.29 -12.55
N GLY A 147 -5.38 -4.64 -11.55
CA GLY A 147 -6.62 -5.12 -10.94
C GLY A 147 -7.84 -5.03 -11.85
N GLY A 148 -7.94 -3.96 -12.65
CA GLY A 148 -9.08 -3.71 -13.53
C GLY A 148 -9.12 -4.64 -14.75
N THR A 149 -7.97 -4.96 -15.34
CA THR A 149 -7.89 -5.73 -16.59
C THR A 149 -7.63 -7.22 -16.35
N TRP A 150 -6.70 -7.56 -15.43
CA TRP A 150 -6.30 -8.96 -15.16
C TRP A 150 -6.82 -9.50 -13.83
N HIS A 151 -7.65 -8.73 -13.12
CA HIS A 151 -8.24 -9.13 -11.84
C HIS A 151 -7.20 -9.57 -10.80
N LEU A 152 -5.98 -9.01 -10.87
CA LEU A 152 -4.95 -9.31 -9.88
C LEU A 152 -5.42 -8.86 -8.50
N PRO A 153 -5.19 -9.66 -7.45
CA PRO A 153 -5.45 -9.23 -6.09
C PRO A 153 -4.66 -7.94 -5.78
N HIS A 154 -5.33 -6.96 -5.19
CA HIS A 154 -4.80 -5.60 -5.02
C HIS A 154 -3.45 -5.58 -4.29
N GLY A 155 -3.36 -6.27 -3.14
CA GLY A 155 -2.11 -6.32 -2.38
C GLY A 155 -0.97 -7.04 -3.11
N VAL A 156 -1.27 -8.00 -4.01
CA VAL A 156 -0.26 -8.64 -4.87
C VAL A 156 0.27 -7.67 -5.92
N ALA A 157 -0.63 -6.92 -6.59
CA ALA A 157 -0.23 -5.90 -7.55
C ALA A 157 0.61 -4.80 -6.88
N ASN A 158 0.23 -4.35 -5.69
CA ASN A 158 1.00 -3.38 -4.91
C ASN A 158 2.36 -3.93 -4.49
N ALA A 159 2.44 -5.20 -4.08
CA ALA A 159 3.71 -5.81 -3.65
C ALA A 159 4.76 -5.85 -4.77
N ILE A 160 4.38 -6.26 -5.97
CA ILE A 160 5.27 -6.30 -7.13
C ILE A 160 5.76 -4.90 -7.50
N LEU A 161 4.90 -3.89 -7.39
CA LEU A 161 5.18 -2.51 -7.77
C LEU A 161 5.93 -1.72 -6.69
N LEU A 162 5.89 -2.15 -5.42
CA LEU A 162 6.39 -1.36 -4.29
C LEU A 162 7.83 -0.88 -4.50
N ALA A 163 8.79 -1.78 -4.62
CA ALA A 163 10.20 -1.40 -4.70
C ALA A 163 10.55 -0.65 -6.00
N PRO A 164 10.07 -1.02 -7.20
CA PRO A 164 10.27 -0.24 -8.42
C PRO A 164 9.71 1.19 -8.32
N CYS A 165 8.51 1.38 -7.80
CA CYS A 165 7.92 2.72 -7.62
C CYS A 165 8.70 3.53 -6.58
N MET A 166 9.05 2.93 -5.43
CA MET A 166 9.81 3.63 -4.40
C MET A 166 11.21 4.01 -4.87
N ARG A 167 11.81 3.29 -5.82
CA ARG A 167 13.07 3.70 -6.47
C ARG A 167 12.92 5.02 -7.22
N VAL A 168 11.80 5.25 -7.90
CA VAL A 168 11.50 6.50 -8.61
C VAL A 168 11.18 7.64 -7.64
N VAL A 169 10.46 7.35 -6.55
CA VAL A 169 10.09 8.32 -5.52
C VAL A 169 11.28 8.77 -4.68
N ARG A 170 12.24 7.88 -4.41
CA ARG A 170 13.36 8.09 -3.48
C ARG A 170 14.09 9.42 -3.65
N PRO A 171 14.53 9.84 -4.86
CA PRO A 171 15.29 11.09 -5.01
C PRO A 171 14.53 12.35 -4.58
N HIS A 172 13.21 12.26 -4.49
CA HIS A 172 12.30 13.36 -4.14
C HIS A 172 11.84 13.31 -2.68
N ALA A 173 12.27 12.29 -1.91
CA ALA A 173 11.84 12.06 -0.55
C ALA A 173 12.96 11.50 0.36
N VAL A 174 14.23 11.85 0.09
CA VAL A 174 15.43 11.29 0.75
C VAL A 174 15.32 11.33 2.27
N ALA A 175 15.04 12.50 2.85
CA ALA A 175 14.93 12.65 4.31
C ALA A 175 13.79 11.79 4.91
N LYS A 176 12.64 11.69 4.24
CA LYS A 176 11.52 10.84 4.69
C LYS A 176 11.87 9.36 4.60
N PHE A 177 12.58 8.94 3.54
CA PHE A 177 13.08 7.57 3.43
C PHE A 177 14.10 7.23 4.53
N ALA A 178 14.99 8.16 4.86
CA ALA A 178 15.94 7.99 5.95
C ALA A 178 15.23 7.82 7.31
N GLN A 179 14.17 8.59 7.57
CA GLN A 179 13.37 8.43 8.78
C GLN A 179 12.72 7.05 8.85
N VAL A 180 12.19 6.53 7.73
CA VAL A 180 11.61 5.18 7.69
C VAL A 180 12.67 4.12 7.90
N TRP A 181 13.87 4.27 7.32
CA TRP A 181 15.00 3.37 7.56
C TRP A 181 15.34 3.24 9.05
N ASP A 182 15.31 4.34 9.78
CA ASP A 182 15.61 4.35 11.21
C ASP A 182 14.55 3.63 12.07
N LEU A 183 13.37 3.30 11.51
CA LEU A 183 12.35 2.49 12.18
C LEU A 183 12.61 0.98 12.08
N ILE A 184 13.40 0.54 11.09
CA ILE A 184 13.66 -0.88 10.84
C ILE A 184 14.52 -1.45 11.97
N PRO A 185 14.17 -2.62 12.55
CA PRO A 185 15.04 -3.30 13.51
C PRO A 185 16.43 -3.56 12.92
N ASP A 186 17.46 -3.39 13.74
CA ASP A 186 18.87 -3.66 13.40
C ASP A 186 19.42 -2.83 12.21
N ALA A 187 18.68 -1.80 11.76
CA ALA A 187 19.15 -0.90 10.72
C ALA A 187 20.39 -0.10 11.18
N ASP A 188 21.35 0.05 10.27
CA ASP A 188 22.50 0.94 10.53
C ASP A 188 22.07 2.41 10.50
N ARG A 189 22.00 3.01 11.67
CA ARG A 189 21.60 4.41 11.85
C ARG A 189 22.75 5.41 11.65
N THR A 190 23.97 4.93 11.44
CA THR A 190 25.16 5.77 11.21
C THR A 190 25.30 6.24 9.77
N LEU A 191 24.56 5.60 8.85
CA LEU A 191 24.52 5.97 7.43
C LEU A 191 24.01 7.40 7.25
N SER A 192 24.46 8.07 6.19
CA SER A 192 23.89 9.34 5.74
C SER A 192 22.45 9.16 5.28
N GLU A 193 21.68 10.25 5.20
CA GLU A 193 20.29 10.21 4.71
C GLU A 193 20.19 9.59 3.31
N GLU A 194 21.13 9.93 2.43
CA GLU A 194 21.18 9.37 1.07
C GLU A 194 21.38 7.84 1.09
N GLU A 195 22.36 7.35 1.85
CA GLU A 195 22.62 5.92 2.02
C GLU A 195 21.43 5.20 2.66
N LYS A 196 20.82 5.77 3.70
CA LYS A 196 19.61 5.25 4.34
C LYS A 196 18.47 5.14 3.33
N SER A 197 18.29 6.15 2.47
CA SER A 197 17.23 6.14 1.47
C SER A 197 17.42 5.01 0.44
N HIS A 198 18.65 4.75 0.02
CA HIS A 198 18.97 3.60 -0.84
C HIS A 198 18.77 2.27 -0.12
N ALA A 199 19.22 2.17 1.12
CA ALA A 199 19.08 0.99 1.96
C ALA A 199 17.60 0.62 2.18
N LEU A 200 16.74 1.61 2.38
CA LEU A 200 15.29 1.38 2.49
C LEU A 200 14.73 0.73 1.23
N VAL A 201 15.04 1.25 0.04
CA VAL A 201 14.54 0.67 -1.23
C VAL A 201 15.03 -0.77 -1.42
N ALA A 202 16.29 -1.04 -1.07
CA ALA A 202 16.84 -2.40 -1.11
C ALA A 202 16.14 -3.33 -0.10
N TRP A 203 15.87 -2.84 1.10
CA TRP A 203 15.15 -3.58 2.15
C TRP A 203 13.70 -3.90 1.72
N LEU A 204 12.99 -2.95 1.10
CA LEU A 204 11.64 -3.18 0.56
C LEU A 204 11.64 -4.28 -0.49
N ALA A 205 12.59 -4.26 -1.42
CA ALA A 205 12.72 -5.31 -2.43
C ALA A 205 13.03 -6.69 -1.80
N ALA A 206 13.90 -6.71 -0.79
CA ALA A 206 14.23 -7.94 -0.07
C ALA A 206 13.06 -8.45 0.78
N LEU A 207 12.29 -7.55 1.41
CA LEU A 207 11.08 -7.92 2.17
C LEU A 207 10.07 -8.64 1.28
N VAL A 208 9.72 -8.06 0.13
CA VAL A 208 8.75 -8.69 -0.80
C VAL A 208 9.22 -10.09 -1.23
N LYS A 209 10.51 -10.28 -1.48
CA LYS A 209 11.08 -11.59 -1.85
C LYS A 209 11.04 -12.63 -0.73
N ARG A 210 11.06 -12.21 0.54
CA ARG A 210 10.96 -13.13 1.69
C ARG A 210 9.52 -13.58 1.97
N LEU A 211 8.54 -12.84 1.47
CA LEU A 211 7.13 -13.14 1.66
C LEU A 211 6.61 -14.12 0.59
N PRO A 212 5.59 -14.94 0.89
CA PRO A 212 5.01 -15.90 -0.06
C PRO A 212 4.14 -15.17 -1.11
N LEU A 213 4.78 -14.36 -1.95
CA LEU A 213 4.17 -13.54 -2.98
C LEU A 213 4.81 -13.81 -4.35
N PRO A 214 4.06 -13.67 -5.45
CA PRO A 214 4.64 -13.68 -6.78
C PRO A 214 5.63 -12.52 -6.96
N ASP A 215 6.67 -12.73 -7.75
CA ASP A 215 7.77 -11.79 -7.96
C ASP A 215 7.77 -11.12 -9.36
N ASN A 216 6.91 -11.57 -10.26
CA ASN A 216 6.84 -11.02 -11.62
C ASN A 216 5.43 -11.11 -12.24
N LEU A 217 5.16 -10.24 -13.22
CA LEU A 217 3.86 -10.15 -13.90
C LEU A 217 3.59 -11.32 -14.86
N ALA A 218 4.63 -11.93 -15.44
CA ALA A 218 4.47 -13.07 -16.34
C ALA A 218 3.90 -14.29 -15.59
N ALA A 219 4.36 -14.54 -14.36
CA ALA A 219 3.83 -15.59 -13.50
C ALA A 219 2.35 -15.36 -13.11
N LEU A 220 1.86 -14.14 -13.23
CA LEU A 220 0.48 -13.74 -13.00
C LEU A 220 -0.37 -13.70 -14.27
N GLY A 221 0.17 -14.15 -15.40
CA GLY A 221 -0.54 -14.23 -16.68
C GLY A 221 -0.72 -12.87 -17.38
N VAL A 222 0.03 -11.85 -16.98
CA VAL A 222 0.03 -10.54 -17.66
C VAL A 222 0.99 -10.60 -18.84
N PRO A 223 0.55 -10.36 -20.08
CA PRO A 223 1.42 -10.35 -21.24
C PRO A 223 2.33 -9.12 -21.27
N ARG A 224 3.59 -9.28 -21.67
CA ARG A 224 4.56 -8.15 -21.75
C ARG A 224 4.15 -7.08 -22.74
N GLU A 225 3.49 -7.46 -23.82
CA GLU A 225 2.92 -6.57 -24.83
C GLU A 225 1.82 -5.65 -24.32
N SER A 226 1.29 -5.90 -23.13
CA SER A 226 0.30 -5.04 -22.48
C SER A 226 0.90 -3.76 -21.86
N ILE A 227 2.21 -3.67 -21.71
CA ILE A 227 2.90 -2.52 -21.07
C ILE A 227 2.46 -1.17 -21.63
N PRO A 228 2.34 -0.94 -22.96
CA PRO A 228 1.90 0.35 -23.47
C PRO A 228 0.49 0.74 -23.00
N ALA A 229 -0.43 -0.23 -22.96
CA ALA A 229 -1.81 -0.02 -22.52
C ALA A 229 -1.87 0.22 -20.99
N LEU A 230 -1.13 -0.59 -20.21
CA LEU A 230 -0.99 -0.41 -18.76
C LEU A 230 -0.46 0.97 -18.42
N SER A 231 0.60 1.42 -19.10
CA SER A 231 1.23 2.73 -18.85
C SER A 231 0.28 3.88 -19.17
N ALA A 232 -0.48 3.79 -20.25
CA ALA A 232 -1.50 4.78 -20.59
C ALA A 232 -2.62 4.83 -19.56
N ALA A 233 -3.10 3.67 -19.11
CA ALA A 233 -4.15 3.57 -18.11
C ALA A 233 -3.69 4.11 -16.75
N ALA A 234 -2.48 3.75 -16.30
CA ALA A 234 -1.90 4.25 -15.05
C ALA A 234 -1.73 5.78 -15.06
N GLN A 235 -1.25 6.35 -16.16
CA GLN A 235 -1.09 7.80 -16.30
C GLN A 235 -2.41 8.57 -16.20
N ASN A 236 -3.52 7.92 -16.55
CA ASN A 236 -4.86 8.50 -16.45
C ASN A 236 -5.44 8.47 -15.02
N VAL A 237 -4.81 7.79 -14.08
CA VAL A 237 -5.20 7.81 -12.66
C VAL A 237 -4.71 9.12 -12.00
N LYS A 238 -5.11 10.25 -12.56
CA LYS A 238 -4.59 11.58 -12.22
C LYS A 238 -4.69 11.92 -10.74
N ARG A 239 -5.78 11.50 -10.08
CA ARG A 239 -5.98 11.77 -8.64
C ARG A 239 -4.82 11.23 -7.80
N LEU A 240 -4.34 10.03 -8.12
CA LEU A 240 -3.21 9.42 -7.41
C LEU A 240 -1.88 9.96 -7.92
N MET A 241 -1.70 10.07 -9.23
CA MET A 241 -0.47 10.61 -9.82
C MET A 241 -0.14 12.02 -9.30
N ASN A 242 -1.13 12.86 -9.06
CA ASN A 242 -0.93 14.22 -8.54
C ASN A 242 -0.45 14.26 -7.08
N ASN A 243 -0.61 13.17 -6.33
CA ASN A 243 -0.09 13.06 -4.97
C ASN A 243 1.38 12.64 -4.92
N ALA A 244 1.94 12.14 -6.04
CA ALA A 244 3.33 11.71 -6.08
C ALA A 244 4.29 12.91 -5.93
N PRO A 245 5.41 12.77 -5.19
CA PRO A 245 6.37 13.87 -5.01
C PRO A 245 7.20 14.18 -6.26
N CYS A 246 6.94 13.46 -7.36
CA CYS A 246 7.58 13.65 -8.65
C CYS A 246 6.57 13.45 -9.79
N SER A 247 6.79 14.15 -10.89
CA SER A 247 6.10 13.84 -12.13
C SER A 247 6.73 12.60 -12.75
N VAL A 248 5.88 11.68 -13.22
CA VAL A 248 6.33 10.43 -13.87
C VAL A 248 5.73 10.37 -15.25
N SER A 249 6.58 10.32 -16.28
CA SER A 249 6.19 10.22 -17.69
C SER A 249 5.65 8.82 -18.01
N ARG A 250 4.96 8.70 -19.14
CA ARG A 250 4.47 7.41 -19.62
C ARG A 250 5.61 6.43 -19.91
N GLU A 251 6.73 6.92 -20.39
CA GLU A 251 7.95 6.16 -20.66
C GLU A 251 8.56 5.62 -19.38
N GLU A 252 8.61 6.43 -18.32
CA GLU A 252 9.09 5.99 -17.00
C GLU A 252 8.13 4.96 -16.37
N ILE A 253 6.82 5.14 -16.50
CA ILE A 253 5.84 4.13 -16.08
C ILE A 253 6.06 2.82 -16.84
N ALA A 254 6.27 2.88 -18.17
CA ALA A 254 6.58 1.71 -18.98
C ALA A 254 7.86 1.02 -18.51
N ALA A 255 8.91 1.79 -18.20
CA ALA A 255 10.16 1.27 -17.66
C ALA A 255 9.95 0.55 -16.30
N ILE A 256 9.11 1.10 -15.41
CA ILE A 256 8.73 0.42 -14.16
C ILE A 256 8.09 -0.94 -14.48
N TYR A 257 7.08 -0.99 -15.34
CA TYR A 257 6.44 -2.26 -15.70
C TYR A 257 7.40 -3.25 -16.36
N GLN A 258 8.34 -2.79 -17.19
CA GLN A 258 9.35 -3.65 -17.81
C GLN A 258 10.21 -4.40 -16.79
N THR A 259 10.56 -3.76 -15.66
CA THR A 259 11.33 -4.41 -14.60
C THR A 259 10.61 -5.57 -13.91
N LEU A 260 9.29 -5.68 -14.12
CA LEU A 260 8.44 -6.71 -13.52
C LEU A 260 8.31 -7.97 -14.38
N PHE A 261 9.06 -8.04 -15.48
CA PHE A 261 9.16 -9.22 -16.34
C PHE A 261 10.59 -9.77 -16.34
N PRO A 262 10.77 -11.09 -16.43
CA PRO A 262 12.10 -11.70 -16.60
C PRO A 262 12.82 -11.13 -17.84
N GLU A 263 14.15 -11.00 -17.76
CA GLU A 263 14.94 -10.45 -18.89
C GLU A 263 14.87 -11.31 -20.16
N HIS A 264 14.44 -12.57 -20.05
CA HIS A 264 14.43 -13.57 -21.13
C HIS A 264 13.07 -14.28 -21.28
N ALA A 265 11.96 -13.61 -21.01
CA ALA A 265 10.63 -14.17 -21.24
C ALA A 265 10.02 -13.64 -22.55
#